data_adb942bc2bf8d5e1b63787b8f1a5ae6d
#
_entry.id   adb942bc2bf8d5e1b63787b8f1a5ae6d
#
_cell.length_a   1.000
_cell.length_b   1.000
_cell.length_c   1.000
_cell.angle_alpha   90.00
_cell.angle_beta   90.00
_cell.angle_gamma   90.00
#
_symmetry.space_group_name_H-M   'P 1'
#
loop_
_entity.id
_entity.type
_entity.pdbx_description
1 polymer ?
#
loop_
_entity_poly.entity_id
_entity_poly.type
_entity_poly.pdbx_seq_one_letter_code
_entity_poly.pdbx_strand_id
1 'polypeptide(L)'
;MDIRNIPFSRRGSYMAISDCCENYRGHGNRAGLWLRTVSGAAETPFVMRLQLLGRGQPAPFTTEFDGLTLHLVGAHGNVSLCFCGPDTLLCHGIGADIGLLLDEICAPGNCNYLQPIVPGGDDILCVNCYKNSARYLLFRSAGTMTPHQVWDREEAHDCRVEFGAAAGEFRFAIREFVRKLDLTPPPADPDPYLAAAREDLARFLPEAASIPAAYRTAAQTSAYVRWASLVAPRGQLRREAMLMSKNWMTSVWSWDHCFNALALCDVEPALAWDQFLVPFDLQSPDGGLPDFVDDAASFFNCVKPPIHGWTLKKMMQRMELTRQQKQTAYEKLSALTRWWFAQRDQDGDGLCEYWHGNDSGWDNSTVFAQGPCVISPDLSAFLVVQMDVLKMLAIQLGLTDEAAQWREQAQKTADVMVKTLFENDLPIARDVVTRKIIPNESLLPDMSLLAADYLPRRCVDAMLAVLQSSDFLTPYGYATEKVASPAFEENGYWRGAVWAPTMCLLYDALKTAGADAAARTAAEAYCRAVQVGGPAENHSALTGAALCDPAYTWSASVFRLLLQEILQ
;
A
#
# COMPACT_ATOMS: atom_id res chain seq x y z
N MET A 1 -0.54 10.13 16.71
CA MET A 1 -0.25 8.81 16.06
C MET A 1 0.93 8.15 16.75
N ASP A 2 1.10 6.83 16.61
CA ASP A 2 2.22 6.09 17.21
C ASP A 2 3.29 5.79 16.14
N ILE A 3 4.49 6.34 16.30
CA ILE A 3 5.59 6.21 15.34
C ILE A 3 6.18 4.79 15.27
N ARG A 4 5.87 3.92 16.22
CA ARG A 4 6.21 2.48 16.18
C ARG A 4 5.41 1.74 15.11
N ASN A 5 4.21 2.21 14.81
CA ASN A 5 3.27 1.61 13.89
C ASN A 5 3.16 2.39 12.57
N ILE A 6 3.25 3.73 12.63
CA ILE A 6 2.97 4.62 11.51
C ILE A 6 4.21 5.48 11.26
N PRO A 7 4.93 5.28 10.14
CA PRO A 7 6.13 6.06 9.83
C PRO A 7 5.83 7.56 9.71
N PHE A 8 6.70 8.39 10.27
CA PHE A 8 6.70 9.81 10.01
C PHE A 8 7.31 10.07 8.62
N SER A 9 6.49 10.53 7.71
CA SER A 9 6.88 10.85 6.33
C SER A 9 5.96 11.92 5.74
N ARG A 10 6.17 12.25 4.48
CA ARG A 10 5.39 13.25 3.75
C ARG A 10 5.08 12.74 2.34
N ARG A 11 3.97 13.20 1.75
CA ARG A 11 3.65 13.04 0.31
C ARG A 11 4.87 13.42 -0.55
N GLY A 12 5.21 12.57 -1.48
CA GLY A 12 6.32 12.72 -2.42
C GLY A 12 7.68 12.26 -1.90
N SER A 13 7.84 12.03 -0.58
CA SER A 13 9.13 11.69 0.03
C SER A 13 9.46 10.21 -0.07
N TYR A 14 10.74 9.90 -0.32
CA TYR A 14 11.33 8.57 -0.14
C TYR A 14 11.95 8.38 1.25
N MET A 15 11.97 9.42 2.07
CA MET A 15 12.42 9.34 3.46
C MET A 15 11.24 9.03 4.40
N ALA A 16 11.51 8.21 5.40
CA ALA A 16 10.58 7.92 6.50
C ALA A 16 11.34 7.77 7.81
N ILE A 17 10.77 8.23 8.92
CA ILE A 17 11.29 7.98 10.26
C ILE A 17 10.36 7.00 10.96
N SER A 18 10.94 5.96 11.58
CA SER A 18 10.21 4.95 12.36
C SER A 18 10.95 4.60 13.62
N ASP A 19 10.21 4.32 14.69
CA ASP A 19 10.74 3.68 15.90
C ASP A 19 10.66 2.16 15.72
N CYS A 20 11.80 1.53 15.46
CA CYS A 20 11.90 0.13 15.08
C CYS A 20 12.13 -0.76 16.31
N CYS A 21 11.61 -2.01 16.26
CA CYS A 21 11.84 -3.03 17.29
C CYS A 21 13.15 -3.80 17.05
N GLU A 22 13.51 -4.66 18.02
CA GLU A 22 14.76 -5.42 18.00
C GLU A 22 14.93 -6.31 16.76
N ASN A 23 13.88 -6.96 16.29
CA ASN A 23 13.94 -7.82 15.11
C ASN A 23 13.05 -7.26 13.99
N TYR A 24 13.31 -6.03 13.57
CA TYR A 24 12.55 -5.42 12.51
C TYR A 24 12.73 -6.19 11.20
N ARG A 25 11.74 -7.02 10.87
CA ARG A 25 11.64 -7.82 9.63
C ARG A 25 12.88 -8.64 9.26
N GLY A 26 13.53 -9.25 10.21
CA GLY A 26 14.69 -10.09 9.95
C GLY A 26 15.99 -9.33 9.70
N HIS A 27 15.99 -8.00 9.80
CA HIS A 27 17.20 -7.18 9.66
C HIS A 27 18.09 -7.15 10.92
N GLY A 28 17.87 -8.05 11.88
CA GLY A 28 18.60 -8.06 13.15
C GLY A 28 18.15 -6.98 14.12
N ASN A 29 18.98 -6.71 15.13
CA ASN A 29 18.65 -5.67 16.13
C ASN A 29 18.68 -4.28 15.50
N ARG A 30 17.49 -3.67 15.37
CA ARG A 30 17.26 -2.33 14.84
C ARG A 30 16.45 -1.47 15.81
N ALA A 31 16.45 -1.80 17.10
CA ALA A 31 15.72 -1.03 18.11
C ALA A 31 16.12 0.44 18.10
N GLY A 32 15.13 1.33 18.09
CA GLY A 32 15.30 2.77 18.16
C GLY A 32 14.77 3.53 16.95
N LEU A 33 15.00 4.83 16.97
CA LEU A 33 14.48 5.77 15.97
C LEU A 33 15.42 5.84 14.75
N TRP A 34 14.90 5.51 13.57
CA TRP A 34 15.68 5.45 12.35
C TRP A 34 15.13 6.36 11.26
N LEU A 35 16.01 7.13 10.63
CA LEU A 35 15.77 7.60 9.27
C LEU A 35 15.96 6.43 8.31
N ARG A 36 14.95 6.16 7.50
CA ARG A 36 14.90 5.07 6.53
C ARG A 36 14.63 5.61 5.13
N THR A 37 15.03 4.86 4.12
CA THR A 37 14.57 5.04 2.73
C THR A 37 13.51 4.00 2.39
N VAL A 38 12.56 4.37 1.54
CA VAL A 38 11.56 3.47 0.95
C VAL A 38 11.82 3.18 -0.52
N SER A 39 13.00 3.52 -1.03
CA SER A 39 13.42 3.20 -2.40
C SER A 39 13.65 1.71 -2.58
N GLY A 40 13.09 1.12 -3.63
CA GLY A 40 13.36 -0.26 -4.04
C GLY A 40 14.79 -0.52 -4.50
N ALA A 41 15.55 0.56 -4.81
CA ALA A 41 16.97 0.45 -5.14
C ALA A 41 17.87 0.20 -3.91
N ALA A 42 17.35 0.31 -2.70
CA ALA A 42 18.12 0.16 -1.48
C ALA A 42 18.24 -1.32 -1.07
N GLU A 43 19.48 -1.80 -0.84
CA GLU A 43 19.72 -3.14 -0.27
C GLU A 43 19.30 -3.21 1.22
N THR A 44 19.26 -2.07 1.90
CA THR A 44 18.78 -1.91 3.28
C THR A 44 17.97 -0.63 3.42
N PRO A 45 16.84 -0.65 4.12
CA PRO A 45 16.06 0.57 4.34
C PRO A 45 16.68 1.51 5.38
N PHE A 46 17.61 1.06 6.21
CA PHE A 46 18.17 1.81 7.33
C PHE A 46 19.28 2.73 6.87
N VAL A 47 19.13 4.04 7.11
CA VAL A 47 20.09 5.07 6.69
C VAL A 47 20.93 5.54 7.86
N MET A 48 20.30 5.99 8.94
CA MET A 48 20.98 6.45 10.16
C MET A 48 20.03 6.38 11.36
N ARG A 49 20.58 6.07 12.53
CA ARG A 49 19.83 6.05 13.79
C ARG A 49 19.88 7.43 14.45
N LEU A 50 18.76 7.90 14.95
CA LEU A 50 18.64 9.17 15.68
C LEU A 50 18.65 8.89 17.17
N GLN A 51 19.59 9.50 17.90
CA GLN A 51 19.68 9.40 19.36
C GLN A 51 19.71 10.78 19.99
N LEU A 52 18.79 11.03 20.92
CA LEU A 52 18.82 12.27 21.69
C LEU A 52 20.03 12.25 22.63
N LEU A 53 20.75 13.38 22.74
CA LEU A 53 21.83 13.56 23.67
C LEU A 53 21.43 14.56 24.76
N GLY A 54 21.84 14.27 25.99
CA GLY A 54 21.84 15.19 27.11
C GLY A 54 23.26 15.29 27.70
N ARG A 55 23.84 16.49 27.72
CA ARG A 55 25.24 16.71 28.15
C ARG A 55 26.24 15.83 27.41
N GLY A 56 26.04 15.66 26.08
CA GLY A 56 26.91 14.85 25.21
C GLY A 56 26.82 13.34 25.43
N GLN A 57 25.79 12.84 26.13
CA GLN A 57 25.57 11.40 26.34
C GLN A 57 24.17 11.00 25.86
N PRO A 58 23.97 9.77 25.33
CA PRO A 58 22.63 9.27 24.99
C PRO A 58 21.66 9.42 26.18
N ALA A 59 20.51 10.02 25.90
CA ALA A 59 19.49 10.32 26.88
C ALA A 59 18.14 9.72 26.48
N PRO A 60 17.35 9.21 27.45
CA PRO A 60 15.99 8.73 27.13
C PRO A 60 15.09 9.87 26.69
N PHE A 61 14.15 9.57 25.80
CA PHE A 61 13.14 10.49 25.31
C PHE A 61 11.82 9.78 25.03
N THR A 62 10.76 10.57 24.94
CA THR A 62 9.45 10.14 24.41
C THR A 62 9.20 10.82 23.07
N THR A 63 8.32 10.25 22.27
CA THR A 63 7.93 10.81 20.97
C THR A 63 6.50 11.31 21.00
N GLU A 64 6.29 12.50 20.44
CA GLU A 64 4.96 13.05 20.15
C GLU A 64 4.86 13.28 18.64
N PHE A 65 3.81 12.72 18.01
CA PHE A 65 3.65 12.72 16.57
C PHE A 65 2.22 13.12 16.16
N ASP A 66 2.08 14.24 15.46
CA ASP A 66 0.79 14.78 15.00
C ASP A 66 0.48 14.54 13.52
N GLY A 67 1.42 13.97 12.75
CA GLY A 67 1.35 13.72 11.32
C GLY A 67 2.21 14.70 10.48
N LEU A 68 2.49 15.88 10.98
CA LEU A 68 3.30 16.89 10.28
C LEU A 68 4.59 17.21 11.01
N THR A 69 4.62 17.02 12.32
CA THR A 69 5.77 17.25 13.17
C THR A 69 5.99 16.05 14.08
N LEU A 70 7.25 15.66 14.24
CA LEU A 70 7.71 14.68 15.21
C LEU A 70 8.55 15.40 16.27
N HIS A 71 8.16 15.26 17.53
CA HIS A 71 8.90 15.80 18.67
C HIS A 71 9.56 14.68 19.46
N LEU A 72 10.84 14.86 19.78
CA LEU A 72 11.58 14.06 20.75
C LEU A 72 11.67 14.87 22.02
N VAL A 73 11.02 14.41 23.08
CA VAL A 73 10.90 15.14 24.36
C VAL A 73 11.79 14.47 25.39
N GLY A 74 12.82 15.17 25.86
CA GLY A 74 13.78 14.68 26.84
C GLY A 74 13.97 15.62 28.01
N ALA A 75 14.67 15.16 29.07
CA ALA A 75 14.92 15.92 30.29
C ALA A 75 15.80 17.17 30.05
N HIS A 76 16.60 17.22 28.99
CA HIS A 76 17.54 18.31 28.69
C HIS A 76 17.02 19.28 27.60
N GLY A 77 15.83 19.04 27.05
CA GLY A 77 15.22 19.85 26.03
C GLY A 77 14.47 18.98 25.01
N ASN A 78 14.00 19.62 23.93
CA ASN A 78 13.17 19.01 22.91
C ASN A 78 13.81 19.15 21.54
N VAL A 79 13.61 18.15 20.68
CA VAL A 79 13.97 18.19 19.25
C VAL A 79 12.72 18.04 18.43
N SER A 80 12.49 18.97 17.49
CA SER A 80 11.38 18.94 16.54
C SER A 80 11.89 18.64 15.14
N LEU A 81 11.22 17.72 14.47
CA LEU A 81 11.49 17.34 13.07
C LEU A 81 10.26 17.61 12.22
N CYS A 82 10.43 18.24 11.04
CA CYS A 82 9.36 18.46 10.07
C CYS A 82 9.91 18.47 8.64
N PHE A 83 9.07 18.05 7.69
CA PHE A 83 9.42 18.10 6.28
C PHE A 83 9.09 19.47 5.66
N CYS A 84 10.06 20.12 5.02
CA CYS A 84 9.85 21.35 4.23
C CYS A 84 9.91 21.10 2.71
N GLY A 85 9.54 19.92 2.29
CA GLY A 85 9.51 19.44 0.93
C GLY A 85 9.59 17.91 0.92
N PRO A 86 9.48 17.26 -0.23
CA PRO A 86 9.55 15.81 -0.29
C PRO A 86 10.95 15.25 -0.01
N ASP A 87 11.99 16.06 -0.17
CA ASP A 87 13.39 15.66 -0.06
C ASP A 87 14.12 16.27 1.13
N THR A 88 13.51 17.17 1.90
CA THR A 88 14.19 17.93 2.95
C THR A 88 13.47 17.84 4.29
N LEU A 89 14.18 17.34 5.30
CA LEU A 89 13.76 17.25 6.70
C LEU A 89 14.50 18.31 7.51
N LEU A 90 13.79 19.20 8.20
CA LEU A 90 14.34 20.15 9.15
C LEU A 90 14.36 19.56 10.55
N CYS A 91 15.40 19.87 11.30
CA CYS A 91 15.58 19.50 12.67
C CYS A 91 15.95 20.71 13.51
N HIS A 92 15.23 20.94 14.62
CA HIS A 92 15.45 22.04 15.56
C HIS A 92 15.42 21.53 17.00
N GLY A 93 16.56 21.63 17.68
CA GLY A 93 16.70 21.30 19.10
C GLY A 93 16.77 22.55 19.95
N ILE A 94 16.02 22.56 21.06
CA ILE A 94 15.97 23.65 22.07
C ILE A 94 16.27 23.08 23.44
N GLY A 95 17.29 23.64 24.11
CA GLY A 95 17.74 23.25 25.43
C GLY A 95 19.24 23.52 25.62
N ALA A 96 19.67 23.84 26.82
CA ALA A 96 21.07 24.26 27.06
C ALA A 96 22.11 23.16 26.82
N ASP A 97 21.74 21.92 27.16
CA ASP A 97 22.64 20.76 27.12
C ASP A 97 22.13 19.68 26.14
N ILE A 98 21.29 20.08 25.19
CA ILE A 98 20.68 19.13 24.22
C ILE A 98 21.57 18.93 23.01
N GLY A 99 21.55 17.73 22.48
CA GLY A 99 22.14 17.37 21.17
C GLY A 99 21.35 16.26 20.49
N LEU A 100 21.72 16.00 19.24
CA LEU A 100 21.23 14.86 18.46
C LEU A 100 22.41 14.17 17.79
N LEU A 101 22.50 12.86 17.99
CA LEU A 101 23.47 12.00 17.32
C LEU A 101 22.81 11.28 16.15
N LEU A 102 23.37 11.42 14.98
CA LEU A 102 23.10 10.56 13.83
C LEU A 102 24.16 9.45 13.83
N ASP A 103 23.74 8.24 14.19
CA ASP A 103 24.61 7.10 14.45
C ASP A 103 24.36 5.94 13.48
N GLU A 104 25.19 4.92 13.52
CA GLU A 104 25.09 3.71 12.70
C GLU A 104 24.98 3.98 11.19
N ILE A 105 25.58 5.08 10.72
CA ILE A 105 25.62 5.44 9.29
C ILE A 105 26.40 4.37 8.51
N CYS A 106 27.47 3.83 9.11
CA CYS A 106 28.25 2.72 8.56
C CYS A 106 27.93 1.43 9.29
N ALA A 107 26.97 0.66 8.83
CA ALA A 107 26.90 -0.74 9.20
C ALA A 107 27.97 -1.54 8.45
N PRO A 108 28.54 -2.64 9.02
CA PRO A 108 29.53 -3.45 8.35
C PRO A 108 29.08 -3.86 6.95
N GLY A 109 29.92 -3.60 5.94
CA GLY A 109 29.66 -3.90 4.53
C GLY A 109 28.76 -2.92 3.79
N ASN A 110 28.33 -1.80 4.39
CA ASN A 110 27.51 -0.78 3.72
C ASN A 110 28.30 0.17 2.83
N CYS A 111 29.61 0.29 3.01
CA CYS A 111 30.50 1.23 2.28
C CYS A 111 30.01 2.69 2.37
N ASN A 112 29.31 3.07 3.41
CA ASN A 112 28.85 4.43 3.63
C ASN A 112 29.98 5.29 4.18
N TYR A 113 29.99 6.59 3.86
CA TYR A 113 31.03 7.50 4.36
C TYR A 113 30.55 8.95 4.41
N LEU A 114 31.28 9.76 5.18
CA LEU A 114 31.08 11.20 5.31
C LEU A 114 32.04 11.95 4.38
N GLN A 115 31.51 12.88 3.60
CA GLN A 115 32.28 13.70 2.66
C GLN A 115 32.05 15.18 2.96
N PRO A 116 33.09 15.95 3.38
CA PRO A 116 33.01 17.39 3.49
C PRO A 116 32.71 18.04 2.13
N ILE A 117 31.87 19.07 2.12
CA ILE A 117 31.56 19.84 0.90
C ILE A 117 32.35 21.14 0.96
N VAL A 118 33.42 21.22 0.19
CA VAL A 118 34.41 22.34 0.26
C VAL A 118 33.78 23.74 0.10
N PRO A 119 32.82 24.01 -0.82
CA PRO A 119 32.20 25.33 -0.89
C PRO A 119 31.36 25.69 0.34
N GLY A 120 30.94 24.68 1.16
CA GLY A 120 30.11 24.87 2.34
C GLY A 120 30.87 25.04 3.65
N GLY A 121 32.20 24.95 3.65
CA GLY A 121 32.98 24.95 4.89
C GLY A 121 32.57 23.83 5.83
N ASP A 122 32.47 24.15 7.15
CA ASP A 122 32.03 23.21 8.19
C ASP A 122 30.50 23.12 8.32
N ASP A 123 29.74 23.83 7.47
CA ASP A 123 28.27 23.91 7.57
C ASP A 123 27.55 22.89 6.70
N ILE A 124 28.23 22.26 5.72
CA ILE A 124 27.64 21.29 4.81
C ILE A 124 28.47 20.01 4.78
N LEU A 125 27.79 18.90 5.08
CA LEU A 125 28.38 17.56 5.04
C LEU A 125 27.51 16.65 4.15
N CYS A 126 28.15 15.85 3.29
CA CYS A 126 27.46 14.80 2.54
C CYS A 126 27.62 13.46 3.25
N VAL A 127 26.51 12.77 3.47
CA VAL A 127 26.46 11.36 3.86
C VAL A 127 26.22 10.54 2.60
N ASN A 128 27.21 9.79 2.17
CA ASN A 128 27.07 8.86 1.04
C ASN A 128 26.64 7.49 1.54
N CYS A 129 25.44 7.08 1.19
CA CYS A 129 24.86 5.80 1.60
C CYS A 129 24.83 4.84 0.41
N TYR A 130 25.92 4.13 0.15
CA TYR A 130 26.08 3.30 -1.05
C TYR A 130 25.00 2.22 -1.16
N LYS A 131 24.76 1.46 -0.11
CA LYS A 131 23.75 0.39 -0.06
C LYS A 131 22.29 0.89 -0.03
N ASN A 132 22.09 2.16 0.28
CA ASN A 132 20.77 2.78 0.21
C ASN A 132 20.47 3.41 -1.15
N SER A 133 21.44 3.42 -2.08
CA SER A 133 21.36 4.07 -3.40
C SER A 133 20.97 5.54 -3.32
N ALA A 134 21.31 6.22 -2.25
CA ALA A 134 20.97 7.62 -1.97
C ALA A 134 22.10 8.35 -1.28
N ARG A 135 22.05 9.67 -1.28
CA ARG A 135 22.95 10.56 -0.56
C ARG A 135 22.16 11.59 0.20
N TYR A 136 22.71 12.05 1.31
CA TYR A 136 22.06 13.04 2.17
C TYR A 136 23.02 14.19 2.44
N LEU A 137 22.55 15.42 2.19
CA LEU A 137 23.25 16.63 2.62
C LEU A 137 22.75 17.01 4.01
N LEU A 138 23.67 17.20 4.93
CA LEU A 138 23.43 17.80 6.23
C LEU A 138 23.83 19.27 6.16
N PHE A 139 22.88 20.17 6.45
CA PHE A 139 23.08 21.62 6.47
C PHE A 139 22.94 22.12 7.89
N ARG A 140 24.02 22.56 8.51
CA ARG A 140 23.98 23.22 9.82
C ARG A 140 23.62 24.70 9.66
N SER A 141 22.65 25.18 10.41
CA SER A 141 22.28 26.60 10.43
C SER A 141 22.41 27.24 11.82
N ALA A 142 22.45 26.43 12.89
CA ALA A 142 22.75 26.88 14.25
C ALA A 142 23.35 25.74 15.08
N GLY A 143 24.07 26.08 16.15
CA GLY A 143 24.72 25.07 17.02
C GLY A 143 26.03 24.55 16.42
N THR A 144 26.45 23.37 16.83
CA THR A 144 27.64 22.68 16.36
C THR A 144 27.29 21.47 15.51
N MET A 145 28.15 21.09 14.57
CA MET A 145 28.11 19.84 13.83
C MET A 145 29.50 19.20 13.86
N THR A 146 29.60 18.03 14.48
CA THR A 146 30.87 17.33 14.67
C THR A 146 30.81 15.97 13.98
N PRO A 147 31.36 15.84 12.78
CA PRO A 147 31.48 14.57 12.08
C PRO A 147 32.59 13.70 12.67
N HIS A 148 32.37 12.39 12.69
CA HIS A 148 33.36 11.40 13.05
C HIS A 148 33.29 10.23 12.07
N GLN A 149 34.44 9.78 11.58
CA GLN A 149 34.59 8.53 10.83
C GLN A 149 36.01 8.00 10.94
N VAL A 150 36.16 6.71 10.88
CA VAL A 150 37.44 6.02 10.70
C VAL A 150 37.48 5.50 9.26
N TRP A 151 38.41 6.06 8.46
CA TRP A 151 38.55 5.66 7.05
C TRP A 151 39.62 4.58 6.87
N ASP A 152 39.30 3.50 6.17
CA ASP A 152 40.24 2.43 5.82
C ASP A 152 40.20 2.17 4.30
N ARG A 153 40.99 2.91 3.58
CA ARG A 153 41.25 2.81 2.13
C ARG A 153 40.03 2.89 1.22
N GLU A 154 39.03 2.04 1.40
CA GLU A 154 37.83 1.95 0.54
C GLU A 154 36.50 2.11 1.27
N GLU A 155 36.49 1.94 2.59
CA GLU A 155 35.27 2.08 3.39
C GLU A 155 35.54 2.86 4.68
N ALA A 156 34.46 3.39 5.25
CA ALA A 156 34.48 4.04 6.53
C ALA A 156 33.90 3.13 7.60
N HIS A 157 34.46 3.24 8.80
CA HIS A 157 33.96 2.60 10.00
C HIS A 157 33.56 3.67 11.02
N ASP A 158 32.69 3.35 11.96
CA ASP A 158 32.28 4.24 13.06
C ASP A 158 31.84 5.65 12.57
N CYS A 159 31.03 5.68 11.49
CA CYS A 159 30.48 6.91 10.96
C CYS A 159 29.33 7.43 11.81
N ARG A 160 29.49 8.65 12.32
CA ARG A 160 28.45 9.35 13.07
C ARG A 160 28.59 10.87 12.95
N VAL A 161 27.50 11.60 13.20
CA VAL A 161 27.51 13.07 13.23
C VAL A 161 26.74 13.52 14.46
N GLU A 162 27.40 14.32 15.30
CA GLU A 162 26.82 14.90 16.50
C GLU A 162 26.45 16.37 16.24
N PHE A 163 25.21 16.73 16.57
CA PHE A 163 24.73 18.10 16.64
C PHE A 163 24.57 18.50 18.09
N GLY A 164 25.13 19.65 18.48
CA GLY A 164 25.06 20.18 19.84
C GLY A 164 24.52 21.59 19.87
N ALA A 165 23.85 21.95 20.96
CA ALA A 165 23.34 23.29 21.18
C ALA A 165 24.48 24.31 21.41
N ALA A 166 24.40 25.47 20.74
CA ALA A 166 25.11 26.67 21.06
C ALA A 166 24.10 27.78 21.32
N ALA A 167 24.30 28.55 22.42
CA ALA A 167 23.32 29.53 22.88
C ALA A 167 21.90 28.95 23.12
N GLY A 168 21.81 27.66 23.52
CA GLY A 168 20.55 27.02 23.85
C GLY A 168 19.78 26.39 22.70
N GLU A 169 20.33 26.39 21.51
CA GLU A 169 19.70 25.75 20.34
C GLU A 169 20.70 25.13 19.37
N PHE A 170 20.21 24.18 18.55
CA PHE A 170 20.85 23.76 17.30
C PHE A 170 19.80 23.63 16.20
N ARG A 171 20.22 23.87 14.95
CA ARG A 171 19.36 23.67 13.76
C ARG A 171 20.18 23.08 12.64
N PHE A 172 19.59 22.07 11.99
CA PHE A 172 20.14 21.52 10.76
C PHE A 172 19.01 20.98 9.86
N ALA A 173 19.35 20.67 8.62
CA ALA A 173 18.47 19.97 7.71
C ALA A 173 19.15 18.74 7.11
N ILE A 174 18.35 17.72 6.78
CA ILE A 174 18.77 16.55 6.02
C ILE A 174 18.06 16.64 4.66
N ARG A 175 18.83 16.73 3.56
CA ARG A 175 18.27 16.71 2.20
C ARG A 175 18.71 15.47 1.46
N GLU A 176 17.76 14.63 1.03
CA GLU A 176 18.01 13.52 0.12
C GLU A 176 18.30 14.02 -1.29
N PHE A 177 19.29 13.44 -1.96
CA PHE A 177 19.49 13.59 -3.39
C PHE A 177 20.05 12.31 -4.01
N VAL A 178 19.71 12.06 -5.29
CA VAL A 178 20.20 10.87 -6.01
C VAL A 178 21.30 11.23 -7.01
N ARG A 179 21.07 12.25 -7.84
CA ARG A 179 21.97 12.60 -8.95
C ARG A 179 22.48 14.02 -8.89
N LYS A 180 21.58 15.00 -8.66
CA LYS A 180 21.90 16.42 -8.70
C LYS A 180 22.23 16.93 -7.31
N LEU A 181 23.46 17.36 -7.11
CA LEU A 181 23.87 18.07 -5.89
C LEU A 181 23.23 19.46 -5.89
N ASP A 182 22.44 19.77 -4.88
CA ASP A 182 21.83 21.08 -4.67
C ASP A 182 22.28 21.63 -3.31
N LEU A 183 23.16 22.62 -3.34
CA LEU A 183 23.72 23.29 -2.17
C LEU A 183 22.91 24.52 -1.73
N THR A 184 21.75 24.77 -2.33
CA THR A 184 20.87 25.86 -1.89
C THR A 184 20.50 25.64 -0.42
N PRO A 185 20.70 26.61 0.47
CA PRO A 185 20.34 26.45 1.87
C PRO A 185 18.87 26.10 2.05
N PRO A 186 18.55 25.18 2.96
CA PRO A 186 17.15 24.90 3.31
C PRO A 186 16.47 26.13 3.90
N PRO A 187 15.13 26.22 3.86
CA PRO A 187 14.40 27.33 4.47
C PRO A 187 14.66 27.39 5.97
N ALA A 188 14.81 28.60 6.51
CA ALA A 188 15.00 28.82 7.94
C ALA A 188 13.68 28.68 8.73
N ASP A 189 12.55 29.04 8.08
CA ASP A 189 11.20 29.00 8.65
C ASP A 189 10.41 27.83 8.08
N PRO A 190 9.98 26.85 8.90
CA PRO A 190 9.17 25.72 8.47
C PRO A 190 7.68 26.03 8.31
N ASP A 191 7.16 27.12 8.89
CA ASP A 191 5.72 27.37 9.01
C ASP A 191 4.97 27.40 7.67
N PRO A 192 5.48 28.05 6.59
CA PRO A 192 4.81 28.00 5.30
C PRO A 192 4.68 26.58 4.73
N TYR A 193 5.68 25.73 4.96
CA TYR A 193 5.70 24.34 4.48
C TYR A 193 4.77 23.44 5.29
N LEU A 194 4.68 23.68 6.60
CA LEU A 194 3.73 23.00 7.49
C LEU A 194 2.29 23.40 7.17
N ALA A 195 2.04 24.70 6.89
CA ALA A 195 0.73 25.18 6.48
C ALA A 195 0.29 24.51 5.16
N ALA A 196 1.15 24.49 4.14
CA ALA A 196 0.87 23.84 2.87
C ALA A 196 0.67 22.32 3.03
N ALA A 197 1.47 21.65 3.86
CA ALA A 197 1.31 20.22 4.12
C ALA A 197 -0.02 19.92 4.85
N ARG A 198 -0.43 20.80 5.77
CA ARG A 198 -1.72 20.66 6.47
C ARG A 198 -2.90 20.83 5.52
N GLU A 199 -2.85 21.78 4.62
CA GLU A 199 -3.87 21.99 3.60
C GLU A 199 -3.94 20.79 2.63
N ASP A 200 -2.79 20.26 2.20
CA ASP A 200 -2.73 19.11 1.33
C ASP A 200 -3.27 17.84 2.02
N LEU A 201 -2.85 17.56 3.26
CA LEU A 201 -3.37 16.44 4.04
C LEU A 201 -4.88 16.57 4.32
N ALA A 202 -5.38 17.79 4.54
CA ALA A 202 -6.80 18.03 4.81
C ALA A 202 -7.71 17.56 3.66
N ARG A 203 -7.24 17.57 2.42
CA ARG A 203 -7.99 17.03 1.26
C ARG A 203 -8.23 15.52 1.34
N PHE A 204 -7.37 14.78 2.01
CA PHE A 204 -7.49 13.32 2.22
C PHE A 204 -8.45 12.97 3.36
N LEU A 205 -8.77 13.92 4.23
CA LEU A 205 -9.74 13.75 5.31
C LEU A 205 -11.17 13.86 4.74
N PRO A 206 -12.10 12.99 5.14
CA PRO A 206 -13.52 13.25 4.93
C PRO A 206 -13.95 14.47 5.76
N GLU A 207 -15.07 15.11 5.41
CA GLU A 207 -15.59 16.23 6.20
C GLU A 207 -15.79 15.81 7.67
N ALA A 208 -15.07 16.46 8.56
CA ALA A 208 -14.99 16.07 9.98
C ALA A 208 -16.36 16.07 10.69
N ALA A 209 -17.31 16.90 10.23
CA ALA A 209 -18.66 16.99 10.79
C ALA A 209 -19.52 15.76 10.49
N SER A 210 -19.24 15.04 9.40
CA SER A 210 -19.99 13.86 8.98
C SER A 210 -19.51 12.54 9.63
N ILE A 211 -18.30 12.54 10.23
CA ILE A 211 -17.72 11.31 10.78
C ILE A 211 -18.18 11.08 12.22
N PRO A 212 -18.81 9.93 12.53
CA PRO A 212 -19.11 9.53 13.90
C PRO A 212 -17.88 9.56 14.79
N ALA A 213 -18.04 10.00 16.04
CA ALA A 213 -16.93 10.15 16.98
C ALA A 213 -16.07 8.88 17.11
N ALA A 214 -16.70 7.70 17.05
CA ALA A 214 -16.04 6.40 17.12
C ALA A 214 -15.00 6.17 16.01
N TYR A 215 -15.21 6.73 14.82
CA TYR A 215 -14.33 6.50 13.65
C TYR A 215 -13.32 7.64 13.40
N ARG A 216 -13.36 8.75 14.15
CA ARG A 216 -12.52 9.93 13.85
C ARG A 216 -11.03 9.64 13.86
N THR A 217 -10.54 8.92 14.87
CA THR A 217 -9.12 8.55 14.95
C THR A 217 -8.70 7.66 13.79
N ALA A 218 -9.51 6.64 13.48
CA ALA A 218 -9.25 5.75 12.34
C ALA A 218 -9.26 6.51 11.00
N ALA A 219 -10.19 7.45 10.83
CA ALA A 219 -10.28 8.28 9.62
C ALA A 219 -9.07 9.21 9.46
N GLN A 220 -8.61 9.86 10.55
CA GLN A 220 -7.41 10.71 10.54
C GLN A 220 -6.16 9.89 10.23
N THR A 221 -5.98 8.76 10.89
CA THR A 221 -4.86 7.85 10.65
C THR A 221 -4.86 7.32 9.23
N SER A 222 -6.02 6.86 8.72
CA SER A 222 -6.16 6.37 7.34
C SER A 222 -5.89 7.45 6.30
N ALA A 223 -6.31 8.69 6.54
CA ALA A 223 -6.01 9.83 5.67
C ALA A 223 -4.51 10.11 5.62
N TYR A 224 -3.85 10.13 6.79
CA TYR A 224 -2.40 10.31 6.89
C TYR A 224 -1.64 9.19 6.18
N VAL A 225 -1.99 7.92 6.41
CA VAL A 225 -1.33 6.76 5.78
C VAL A 225 -1.40 6.85 4.25
N ARG A 226 -2.59 7.17 3.67
CA ARG A 226 -2.72 7.36 2.22
C ARG A 226 -1.89 8.53 1.71
N TRP A 227 -1.93 9.68 2.38
CA TRP A 227 -1.20 10.87 2.01
C TRP A 227 0.32 10.68 2.13
N ALA A 228 0.79 10.17 3.26
CA ALA A 228 2.22 10.00 3.54
C ALA A 228 2.86 8.89 2.68
N SER A 229 2.08 7.89 2.22
CA SER A 229 2.58 6.79 1.40
C SER A 229 2.78 7.15 -0.08
N LEU A 230 2.33 8.32 -0.53
CA LEU A 230 2.62 8.83 -1.86
C LEU A 230 4.11 9.17 -2.00
N VAL A 231 4.72 8.75 -3.12
CA VAL A 231 6.10 9.07 -3.50
C VAL A 231 6.13 9.79 -4.84
N ALA A 232 7.08 10.71 -5.02
CA ALA A 232 7.28 11.42 -6.27
C ALA A 232 7.72 10.48 -7.41
N PRO A 233 7.46 10.81 -8.68
CA PRO A 233 7.96 10.05 -9.81
C PRO A 233 9.47 9.86 -9.74
N ARG A 234 9.94 8.60 -9.85
CA ARG A 234 11.36 8.25 -9.80
C ARG A 234 11.58 6.88 -10.46
N GLY A 235 12.59 6.76 -11.31
CA GLY A 235 12.95 5.49 -11.92
C GLY A 235 11.80 4.84 -12.70
N GLN A 236 11.38 3.64 -12.31
CA GLN A 236 10.27 2.92 -12.94
C GLN A 236 8.89 3.53 -12.60
N LEU A 237 8.75 4.19 -11.46
CA LEU A 237 7.54 4.92 -11.12
C LEU A 237 7.48 6.23 -11.90
N ARG A 238 6.74 6.24 -13.01
CA ARG A 238 6.63 7.38 -13.93
C ARG A 238 5.65 8.44 -13.46
N ARG A 239 4.84 8.11 -12.46
CA ARG A 239 3.78 8.94 -11.88
C ARG A 239 3.98 9.05 -10.37
N GLU A 240 3.34 10.02 -9.74
CA GLU A 240 3.19 9.97 -8.29
C GLU A 240 2.45 8.69 -7.91
N ALA A 241 3.06 7.86 -7.07
CA ALA A 241 2.57 6.52 -6.76
C ALA A 241 2.35 6.35 -5.26
N MET A 242 1.23 5.72 -4.89
CA MET A 242 0.95 5.36 -3.51
C MET A 242 1.50 3.97 -3.25
N LEU A 243 2.61 3.91 -2.50
CA LEU A 243 3.17 2.64 -2.02
C LEU A 243 2.16 1.94 -1.10
N MET A 244 2.22 0.62 -1.03
CA MET A 244 1.32 -0.12 -0.15
C MET A 244 1.54 0.26 1.31
N SER A 245 2.78 0.52 1.69
CA SER A 245 3.14 1.07 3.00
C SER A 245 4.50 1.76 2.92
N LYS A 246 4.80 2.63 3.90
CA LYS A 246 6.16 3.12 4.16
C LYS A 246 6.83 2.41 5.33
N ASN A 247 6.22 1.35 5.88
CA ASN A 247 6.90 0.46 6.80
C ASN A 247 7.79 -0.51 6.04
N TRP A 248 7.18 -1.48 5.36
CA TRP A 248 7.95 -2.53 4.72
C TRP A 248 7.42 -3.04 3.36
N MET A 249 6.16 -2.71 2.99
CA MET A 249 5.61 -3.04 1.67
C MET A 249 5.77 -1.82 0.74
N THR A 250 7.04 -1.46 0.46
CA THR A 250 7.42 -0.21 -0.19
C THR A 250 7.37 -0.27 -1.72
N SER A 251 6.41 -1.00 -2.26
CA SER A 251 6.17 -1.15 -3.70
C SER A 251 4.69 -0.97 -4.01
N VAL A 252 4.32 -1.03 -5.28
CA VAL A 252 2.94 -0.96 -5.77
C VAL A 252 2.59 -2.30 -6.41
N TRP A 253 1.74 -3.10 -5.76
CA TRP A 253 1.21 -4.35 -6.32
C TRP A 253 0.08 -4.08 -7.30
N SER A 254 -0.02 -4.93 -8.34
CA SER A 254 -0.90 -4.68 -9.49
C SER A 254 -2.37 -5.05 -9.29
N TRP A 255 -2.84 -5.18 -8.05
CA TRP A 255 -4.26 -5.18 -7.69
C TRP A 255 -4.57 -4.24 -6.51
N ASP A 256 -3.65 -4.07 -5.55
CA ASP A 256 -3.75 -3.19 -4.38
C ASP A 256 -3.98 -1.72 -4.79
N HIS A 257 -3.26 -1.25 -5.81
CA HIS A 257 -3.37 0.10 -6.34
C HIS A 257 -4.80 0.45 -6.81
N CYS A 258 -5.61 -0.55 -7.15
CA CYS A 258 -7.00 -0.38 -7.56
C CYS A 258 -7.84 0.25 -6.45
N PHE A 259 -7.69 -0.21 -5.21
CA PHE A 259 -8.41 0.35 -4.05
C PHE A 259 -7.94 1.77 -3.73
N ASN A 260 -6.64 2.04 -3.90
CA ASN A 260 -6.07 3.38 -3.74
C ASN A 260 -6.61 4.35 -4.80
N ALA A 261 -6.71 3.91 -6.06
CA ALA A 261 -7.32 4.70 -7.13
C ALA A 261 -8.77 5.06 -6.81
N LEU A 262 -9.58 4.08 -6.37
CA LEU A 262 -10.98 4.32 -6.01
C LEU A 262 -11.15 5.33 -4.88
N ALA A 263 -10.34 5.23 -3.83
CA ALA A 263 -10.43 6.12 -2.68
C ALA A 263 -9.98 7.57 -2.97
N LEU A 264 -9.36 7.81 -4.12
CA LEU A 264 -8.89 9.12 -4.56
C LEU A 264 -9.83 9.80 -5.56
N CYS A 265 -10.82 9.11 -6.11
CA CYS A 265 -11.72 9.66 -7.14
C CYS A 265 -12.36 10.99 -6.73
N ASP A 266 -12.81 11.08 -5.48
CA ASP A 266 -13.47 12.29 -4.94
C ASP A 266 -12.48 13.27 -4.29
N VAL A 267 -11.21 12.87 -4.12
CA VAL A 267 -10.17 13.67 -3.46
C VAL A 267 -9.36 14.43 -4.49
N GLU A 268 -8.80 13.68 -5.45
CA GLU A 268 -7.91 14.18 -6.47
C GLU A 268 -8.03 13.29 -7.73
N PRO A 269 -9.03 13.55 -8.62
CA PRO A 269 -9.33 12.67 -9.77
C PRO A 269 -8.14 12.41 -10.70
N ALA A 270 -7.25 13.39 -10.88
CA ALA A 270 -6.03 13.22 -11.67
C ALA A 270 -5.08 12.19 -11.01
N LEU A 271 -4.91 12.28 -9.69
CA LEU A 271 -4.10 11.33 -8.92
C LEU A 271 -4.75 9.94 -8.89
N ALA A 272 -6.09 9.85 -8.81
CA ALA A 272 -6.82 8.59 -8.92
C ALA A 272 -6.54 7.88 -10.25
N TRP A 273 -6.57 8.62 -11.35
CA TRP A 273 -6.22 8.13 -12.68
C TRP A 273 -4.75 7.70 -12.75
N ASP A 274 -3.85 8.46 -12.14
CA ASP A 274 -2.43 8.10 -12.06
C ASP A 274 -2.22 6.78 -11.30
N GLN A 275 -2.87 6.61 -10.12
CA GLN A 275 -2.79 5.34 -9.39
C GLN A 275 -3.28 4.16 -10.23
N PHE A 276 -4.40 4.31 -10.93
CA PHE A 276 -4.91 3.26 -11.81
C PHE A 276 -3.90 2.85 -12.88
N LEU A 277 -3.11 3.80 -13.40
CA LEU A 277 -2.16 3.56 -14.48
C LEU A 277 -0.75 3.12 -14.04
N VAL A 278 -0.38 3.22 -12.77
CA VAL A 278 0.99 2.90 -12.31
C VAL A 278 1.51 1.55 -12.84
N PRO A 279 0.83 0.40 -12.67
CA PRO A 279 1.31 -0.86 -13.23
C PRO A 279 1.19 -0.91 -14.77
N PHE A 280 0.21 -0.23 -15.36
CA PHE A 280 0.01 -0.20 -16.80
C PHE A 280 1.09 0.58 -17.56
N ASP A 281 1.82 1.49 -16.89
CA ASP A 281 2.98 2.15 -17.50
C ASP A 281 4.11 1.15 -17.81
N LEU A 282 4.10 -0.01 -17.15
CA LEU A 282 5.07 -1.10 -17.31
C LEU A 282 4.43 -2.39 -17.87
N GLN A 283 3.22 -2.28 -18.42
CA GLN A 283 2.57 -3.41 -19.10
C GLN A 283 3.49 -3.97 -20.17
N SER A 284 3.70 -5.29 -20.17
CA SER A 284 4.53 -5.97 -21.16
C SER A 284 3.95 -5.86 -22.59
N PRO A 285 4.76 -6.02 -23.65
CA PRO A 285 4.27 -5.93 -25.03
C PRO A 285 3.17 -6.94 -25.38
N ASP A 286 3.11 -8.07 -24.70
CA ASP A 286 2.09 -9.11 -24.83
C ASP A 286 0.85 -8.85 -23.96
N GLY A 287 0.85 -7.83 -23.13
CA GLY A 287 -0.30 -7.36 -22.36
C GLY A 287 -0.30 -7.70 -20.87
N GLY A 288 0.66 -8.49 -20.38
CA GLY A 288 0.78 -8.84 -18.96
C GLY A 288 1.14 -7.65 -18.08
N LEU A 289 0.70 -7.66 -16.83
CA LEU A 289 1.13 -6.69 -15.82
C LEU A 289 2.21 -7.29 -14.92
N PRO A 290 3.13 -6.46 -14.39
CA PRO A 290 4.02 -6.92 -13.31
C PRO A 290 3.21 -7.32 -12.07
N ASP A 291 3.73 -8.25 -11.28
CA ASP A 291 3.23 -8.56 -9.94
C ASP A 291 3.25 -7.28 -9.07
N PHE A 292 4.41 -6.65 -9.02
CA PHE A 292 4.58 -5.34 -8.37
C PHE A 292 5.68 -4.52 -9.04
N VAL A 293 5.69 -3.23 -8.73
CA VAL A 293 6.65 -2.25 -9.23
C VAL A 293 7.09 -1.31 -8.10
N ASP A 294 8.36 -0.94 -8.13
CA ASP A 294 8.93 0.15 -7.34
C ASP A 294 9.75 1.12 -8.21
N ASP A 295 10.49 2.04 -7.61
CA ASP A 295 11.31 3.00 -8.35
C ASP A 295 12.53 2.37 -9.06
N ALA A 296 12.97 1.18 -8.62
CA ALA A 296 14.13 0.48 -9.17
C ALA A 296 13.78 -0.55 -10.24
N ALA A 297 12.69 -1.31 -10.03
CA ALA A 297 12.40 -2.50 -10.80
C ALA A 297 10.90 -2.77 -10.99
N SER A 298 10.57 -3.67 -11.92
CA SER A 298 9.27 -4.30 -12.10
C SER A 298 9.44 -5.81 -12.12
N PHE A 299 8.55 -6.52 -11.45
CA PHE A 299 8.66 -7.96 -11.22
C PHE A 299 7.52 -8.71 -11.91
N PHE A 300 7.85 -9.75 -12.70
CA PHE A 300 6.89 -10.55 -13.48
C PHE A 300 6.89 -12.03 -13.09
N ASN A 301 7.38 -12.35 -11.88
CA ASN A 301 7.45 -13.71 -11.36
C ASN A 301 6.07 -14.32 -11.04
N CYS A 302 5.12 -13.47 -10.67
CA CYS A 302 3.70 -13.78 -10.48
C CYS A 302 2.85 -12.72 -11.20
N VAL A 303 1.55 -12.88 -11.12
CA VAL A 303 0.55 -11.88 -11.54
C VAL A 303 -0.39 -11.57 -10.38
N LYS A 304 -1.39 -10.71 -10.58
CA LYS A 304 -2.44 -10.42 -9.59
C LYS A 304 -3.82 -10.51 -10.23
N PRO A 305 -4.89 -10.66 -9.43
CA PRO A 305 -6.25 -10.79 -9.95
C PRO A 305 -6.63 -9.65 -10.88
N PRO A 306 -7.27 -9.91 -12.03
CA PRO A 306 -7.63 -8.90 -13.03
C PRO A 306 -8.88 -8.11 -12.62
N ILE A 307 -8.86 -7.42 -11.47
CA ILE A 307 -9.97 -6.60 -10.98
C ILE A 307 -10.00 -5.18 -11.59
N HIS A 308 -9.11 -4.91 -12.54
CA HIS A 308 -8.93 -3.57 -13.12
C HIS A 308 -10.16 -3.07 -13.89
N GLY A 309 -10.90 -3.98 -14.56
CA GLY A 309 -12.17 -3.64 -15.20
C GLY A 309 -13.22 -3.22 -14.18
N TRP A 310 -13.40 -3.98 -13.12
CA TRP A 310 -14.26 -3.63 -11.99
C TRP A 310 -13.88 -2.26 -11.40
N THR A 311 -12.60 -2.05 -11.15
CA THR A 311 -12.07 -0.78 -10.64
C THR A 311 -12.45 0.39 -11.55
N LEU A 312 -12.23 0.25 -12.85
CA LEU A 312 -12.56 1.30 -13.82
C LEU A 312 -14.07 1.60 -13.87
N LYS A 313 -14.92 0.57 -13.79
CA LYS A 313 -16.40 0.74 -13.68
C LYS A 313 -16.76 1.60 -12.46
N LYS A 314 -16.14 1.34 -11.33
CA LYS A 314 -16.35 2.10 -10.08
C LYS A 314 -15.78 3.51 -10.16
N MET A 315 -14.62 3.70 -10.78
CA MET A 315 -14.07 5.04 -11.02
C MET A 315 -15.00 5.89 -11.88
N MET A 316 -15.55 5.34 -12.98
CA MET A 316 -16.48 6.05 -13.85
C MET A 316 -17.82 6.40 -13.18
N GLN A 317 -18.18 5.77 -12.08
CA GLN A 317 -19.33 6.16 -11.25
C GLN A 317 -19.03 7.35 -10.33
N ARG A 318 -17.74 7.63 -10.05
CA ARG A 318 -17.28 8.66 -9.10
C ARG A 318 -16.59 9.85 -9.77
N MET A 319 -16.09 9.69 -11.00
CA MET A 319 -15.40 10.73 -11.74
C MET A 319 -15.64 10.60 -13.25
N GLU A 320 -15.63 11.72 -13.96
CA GLU A 320 -15.71 11.71 -15.41
C GLU A 320 -14.36 11.43 -16.06
N LEU A 321 -14.32 10.48 -16.99
CA LEU A 321 -13.16 10.20 -17.82
C LEU A 321 -13.31 10.87 -19.19
N THR A 322 -12.24 11.52 -19.65
CA THR A 322 -12.14 12.04 -21.00
C THR A 322 -12.18 10.90 -22.03
N ARG A 323 -12.50 11.23 -23.29
CA ARG A 323 -12.45 10.25 -24.39
C ARG A 323 -11.06 9.61 -24.50
N GLN A 324 -9.99 10.38 -24.34
CA GLN A 324 -8.61 9.88 -24.38
C GLN A 324 -8.33 8.88 -23.26
N GLN A 325 -8.77 9.17 -22.03
CA GLN A 325 -8.62 8.24 -20.90
C GLN A 325 -9.41 6.94 -21.12
N LYS A 326 -10.63 7.02 -21.65
CA LYS A 326 -11.42 5.84 -22.03
C LYS A 326 -10.72 4.99 -23.10
N GLN A 327 -10.12 5.64 -24.11
CA GLN A 327 -9.35 4.97 -25.15
C GLN A 327 -8.14 4.25 -24.55
N THR A 328 -7.35 4.94 -23.73
CA THR A 328 -6.19 4.36 -23.03
C THR A 328 -6.60 3.16 -22.16
N ALA A 329 -7.67 3.31 -21.36
CA ALA A 329 -8.18 2.21 -20.53
C ALA A 329 -8.62 1.02 -21.37
N TYR A 330 -9.34 1.26 -22.48
CA TYR A 330 -9.77 0.21 -23.38
C TYR A 330 -8.60 -0.58 -23.96
N GLU A 331 -7.57 0.11 -24.46
CA GLU A 331 -6.37 -0.52 -25.02
C GLU A 331 -5.64 -1.36 -23.97
N LYS A 332 -5.40 -0.78 -22.78
CA LYS A 332 -4.68 -1.43 -21.70
C LYS A 332 -5.42 -2.65 -21.14
N LEU A 333 -6.72 -2.52 -20.86
CA LEU A 333 -7.54 -3.62 -20.35
C LEU A 333 -7.75 -4.71 -21.40
N SER A 334 -7.94 -4.35 -22.68
CA SER A 334 -8.05 -5.32 -23.77
C SER A 334 -6.79 -6.17 -23.89
N ALA A 335 -5.60 -5.53 -23.82
CA ALA A 335 -4.33 -6.24 -23.86
C ALA A 335 -4.18 -7.19 -22.65
N LEU A 336 -4.50 -6.72 -21.43
CA LEU A 336 -4.46 -7.54 -20.21
C LEU A 336 -5.44 -8.73 -20.30
N THR A 337 -6.66 -8.51 -20.79
CA THR A 337 -7.65 -9.59 -20.92
C THR A 337 -7.20 -10.65 -21.91
N ARG A 338 -6.70 -10.23 -23.09
CA ARG A 338 -6.15 -11.15 -24.09
C ARG A 338 -4.95 -11.93 -23.57
N TRP A 339 -4.09 -11.28 -22.76
CA TRP A 339 -2.96 -11.94 -22.13
C TRP A 339 -3.40 -13.09 -21.20
N TRP A 340 -4.43 -12.89 -20.37
CA TRP A 340 -4.96 -13.94 -19.50
C TRP A 340 -5.39 -15.16 -20.30
N PHE A 341 -6.21 -15.00 -21.34
CA PHE A 341 -6.64 -16.13 -22.18
C PHE A 341 -5.51 -16.73 -23.01
N ALA A 342 -4.52 -15.96 -23.43
CA ALA A 342 -3.40 -16.48 -24.23
C ALA A 342 -2.34 -17.19 -23.41
N GLN A 343 -2.15 -16.82 -22.12
CA GLN A 343 -1.06 -17.32 -21.31
C GLN A 343 -1.51 -18.21 -20.15
N ARG A 344 -2.78 -18.13 -19.77
CA ARG A 344 -3.32 -18.76 -18.56
C ARG A 344 -4.58 -19.62 -18.82
N ASP A 345 -4.86 -19.95 -20.07
CA ASP A 345 -5.86 -20.93 -20.54
C ASP A 345 -5.12 -21.91 -21.44
N GLN A 346 -4.37 -22.87 -20.83
CA GLN A 346 -3.40 -23.71 -21.54
C GLN A 346 -4.08 -24.75 -22.44
N ASP A 347 -5.24 -25.24 -22.06
CA ASP A 347 -5.98 -26.28 -22.80
C ASP A 347 -7.11 -25.70 -23.68
N GLY A 348 -7.31 -24.39 -23.64
CA GLY A 348 -8.28 -23.67 -24.48
C GLY A 348 -9.74 -23.96 -24.11
N ASP A 349 -10.02 -24.35 -22.86
CA ASP A 349 -11.38 -24.64 -22.39
C ASP A 349 -12.18 -23.35 -22.05
N GLY A 350 -11.52 -22.19 -22.05
CA GLY A 350 -12.09 -20.88 -21.76
C GLY A 350 -12.06 -20.48 -20.30
N LEU A 351 -11.36 -21.25 -19.45
CA LEU A 351 -11.15 -20.96 -18.02
C LEU A 351 -9.66 -20.71 -17.76
N CYS A 352 -9.33 -19.48 -17.40
CA CYS A 352 -7.97 -19.15 -17.02
C CYS A 352 -7.58 -19.76 -15.66
N GLU A 353 -6.28 -19.95 -15.46
CA GLU A 353 -5.68 -20.68 -14.35
C GLU A 353 -4.81 -19.76 -13.50
N TYR A 354 -4.84 -19.95 -12.18
CA TYR A 354 -3.77 -19.52 -11.27
C TYR A 354 -2.66 -20.56 -11.26
N TRP A 355 -1.40 -20.12 -11.34
CA TRP A 355 -0.25 -21.00 -11.25
C TRP A 355 0.38 -21.00 -9.88
N HIS A 356 -0.04 -20.09 -9.01
CA HIS A 356 0.37 -19.97 -7.62
C HIS A 356 -0.67 -19.20 -6.81
N GLY A 357 -0.69 -19.37 -5.49
CA GLY A 357 -1.55 -18.57 -4.62
C GLY A 357 -1.34 -17.06 -4.76
N ASN A 358 -0.11 -16.62 -4.97
CA ASN A 358 0.20 -15.21 -5.24
C ASN A 358 -0.54 -14.63 -6.45
N ASP A 359 -0.82 -15.43 -7.47
CA ASP A 359 -1.56 -14.99 -8.66
C ASP A 359 -3.00 -14.59 -8.31
N SER A 360 -3.58 -15.25 -7.32
CA SER A 360 -4.94 -14.95 -6.83
C SER A 360 -4.97 -13.79 -5.84
N GLY A 361 -3.82 -13.34 -5.37
CA GLY A 361 -3.69 -12.41 -4.25
C GLY A 361 -3.98 -13.04 -2.88
N TRP A 362 -4.38 -14.32 -2.82
CA TRP A 362 -4.66 -15.08 -1.60
C TRP A 362 -3.59 -16.14 -1.35
N ASP A 363 -2.38 -15.68 -1.11
CA ASP A 363 -1.10 -16.39 -1.22
C ASP A 363 -1.08 -17.80 -0.64
N ASN A 364 -1.67 -18.02 0.54
CA ASN A 364 -1.69 -19.29 1.25
C ASN A 364 -3.11 -19.81 1.54
N SER A 365 -4.10 -19.42 0.75
CA SER A 365 -5.47 -19.94 0.85
C SER A 365 -5.48 -21.47 0.75
N THR A 366 -6.40 -22.12 1.47
CA THR A 366 -6.59 -23.58 1.43
C THR A 366 -6.98 -24.11 0.06
N VAL A 367 -7.45 -23.27 -0.84
CA VAL A 367 -7.64 -23.62 -2.27
C VAL A 367 -6.35 -24.12 -2.92
N PHE A 368 -5.18 -23.66 -2.46
CA PHE A 368 -3.86 -24.07 -2.96
C PHE A 368 -3.19 -25.17 -2.13
N ALA A 369 -3.89 -25.75 -1.15
CA ALA A 369 -3.30 -26.73 -0.24
C ALA A 369 -2.85 -28.04 -0.91
N GLN A 370 -3.42 -28.40 -2.07
CA GLN A 370 -3.10 -29.63 -2.80
C GLN A 370 -2.14 -29.42 -3.99
N GLY A 371 -1.84 -28.19 -4.35
CA GLY A 371 -0.93 -27.85 -5.44
C GLY A 371 -1.06 -26.40 -5.86
N PRO A 372 -0.07 -25.87 -6.59
CA PRO A 372 -0.03 -24.44 -6.92
C PRO A 372 -0.98 -24.06 -8.06
N CYS A 373 -1.35 -24.99 -8.95
CA CYS A 373 -2.09 -24.70 -10.16
C CYS A 373 -3.58 -25.00 -10.00
N VAL A 374 -4.41 -23.95 -10.06
CA VAL A 374 -5.83 -24.02 -9.72
C VAL A 374 -6.69 -23.29 -10.73
N ILE A 375 -7.83 -23.89 -11.09
CA ILE A 375 -8.93 -23.22 -11.78
C ILE A 375 -9.96 -22.84 -10.72
N SER A 376 -10.21 -21.53 -10.58
CA SER A 376 -11.11 -21.01 -9.56
C SER A 376 -12.13 -20.04 -10.15
N PRO A 377 -13.40 -20.06 -9.70
CA PRO A 377 -14.47 -19.28 -10.29
C PRO A 377 -14.33 -17.77 -10.10
N ASP A 378 -13.60 -17.33 -9.06
CA ASP A 378 -13.30 -15.90 -8.84
C ASP A 378 -12.51 -15.28 -10.00
N LEU A 379 -11.48 -15.98 -10.53
CA LEU A 379 -10.73 -15.52 -11.69
C LEU A 379 -11.63 -15.36 -12.93
N SER A 380 -12.46 -16.36 -13.18
CA SER A 380 -13.42 -16.30 -14.31
C SER A 380 -14.40 -15.15 -14.14
N ALA A 381 -14.90 -14.92 -12.92
CA ALA A 381 -15.81 -13.81 -12.60
C ALA A 381 -15.14 -12.45 -12.78
N PHE A 382 -13.90 -12.27 -12.34
CA PHE A 382 -13.14 -11.03 -12.56
C PHE A 382 -12.97 -10.72 -14.05
N LEU A 383 -12.65 -11.75 -14.86
CA LEU A 383 -12.53 -11.60 -16.31
C LEU A 383 -13.88 -11.32 -16.99
N VAL A 384 -14.96 -11.95 -16.54
CA VAL A 384 -16.32 -11.66 -17.04
C VAL A 384 -16.70 -10.21 -16.80
N VAL A 385 -16.49 -9.71 -15.57
CA VAL A 385 -16.73 -8.29 -15.24
C VAL A 385 -15.83 -7.37 -16.05
N GLN A 386 -14.57 -7.73 -16.27
CA GLN A 386 -13.64 -6.91 -17.06
C GLN A 386 -14.08 -6.86 -18.53
N MET A 387 -14.53 -7.97 -19.13
CA MET A 387 -15.07 -8.00 -20.49
C MET A 387 -16.38 -7.22 -20.62
N ASP A 388 -17.23 -7.22 -19.58
CA ASP A 388 -18.44 -6.38 -19.56
C ASP A 388 -18.09 -4.87 -19.61
N VAL A 389 -17.05 -4.46 -18.90
CA VAL A 389 -16.53 -3.08 -18.93
C VAL A 389 -15.89 -2.76 -20.28
N LEU A 390 -15.15 -3.69 -20.88
CA LEU A 390 -14.59 -3.52 -22.22
C LEU A 390 -15.70 -3.35 -23.26
N LYS A 391 -16.77 -4.14 -23.21
CA LYS A 391 -17.98 -3.95 -24.02
C LYS A 391 -18.54 -2.54 -23.88
N MET A 392 -18.70 -2.06 -22.65
CA MET A 392 -19.23 -0.73 -22.37
C MET A 392 -18.33 0.38 -22.95
N LEU A 393 -17.01 0.28 -22.76
CA LEU A 393 -16.05 1.23 -23.31
C LEU A 393 -16.05 1.20 -24.85
N ALA A 394 -16.09 0.01 -25.46
CA ALA A 394 -16.15 -0.15 -26.91
C ALA A 394 -17.38 0.57 -27.50
N ILE A 395 -18.56 0.42 -26.89
CA ILE A 395 -19.77 1.16 -27.29
C ILE A 395 -19.53 2.68 -27.21
N GLN A 396 -18.97 3.18 -26.10
CA GLN A 396 -18.72 4.62 -25.91
C GLN A 396 -17.67 5.18 -26.90
N LEU A 397 -16.77 4.33 -27.37
CA LEU A 397 -15.74 4.67 -28.36
C LEU A 397 -16.19 4.50 -29.81
N GLY A 398 -17.32 3.83 -30.06
CA GLY A 398 -17.84 3.56 -31.40
C GLY A 398 -17.28 2.29 -32.03
N LEU A 399 -16.71 1.37 -31.24
CA LEU A 399 -16.11 0.10 -31.65
C LEU A 399 -17.15 -1.03 -31.59
N THR A 400 -18.15 -0.99 -32.48
CA THR A 400 -19.37 -1.83 -32.40
C THR A 400 -19.06 -3.32 -32.49
N ASP A 401 -18.17 -3.72 -33.40
CA ASP A 401 -17.82 -5.12 -33.61
C ASP A 401 -17.07 -5.69 -32.40
N GLU A 402 -16.14 -4.92 -31.84
CA GLU A 402 -15.41 -5.31 -30.64
C GLU A 402 -16.34 -5.40 -29.42
N ALA A 403 -17.33 -4.51 -29.30
CA ALA A 403 -18.34 -4.59 -28.26
C ALA A 403 -19.17 -5.89 -28.33
N ALA A 404 -19.50 -6.34 -29.53
CA ALA A 404 -20.18 -7.62 -29.74
C ALA A 404 -19.30 -8.81 -29.36
N GLN A 405 -18.03 -8.79 -29.74
CA GLN A 405 -17.04 -9.82 -29.37
C GLN A 405 -16.85 -9.93 -27.86
N TRP A 406 -16.67 -8.81 -27.16
CA TRP A 406 -16.51 -8.82 -25.70
C TRP A 406 -17.75 -9.35 -24.99
N ARG A 407 -18.96 -9.00 -25.46
CA ARG A 407 -20.21 -9.53 -24.91
C ARG A 407 -20.29 -11.04 -25.08
N GLU A 408 -20.00 -11.55 -26.27
CA GLU A 408 -20.03 -12.98 -26.57
C GLU A 408 -19.02 -13.76 -25.73
N GLN A 409 -17.79 -13.25 -25.59
CA GLN A 409 -16.75 -13.89 -24.81
C GLN A 409 -17.09 -13.88 -23.31
N ALA A 410 -17.61 -12.76 -22.76
CA ALA A 410 -18.06 -12.69 -21.36
C ALA A 410 -19.14 -13.74 -21.07
N GLN A 411 -20.16 -13.85 -21.95
CA GLN A 411 -21.23 -14.83 -21.77
C GLN A 411 -20.70 -16.26 -21.86
N LYS A 412 -19.86 -16.56 -22.86
CA LYS A 412 -19.24 -17.89 -23.01
C LYS A 412 -18.41 -18.27 -21.78
N THR A 413 -17.58 -17.37 -21.28
CA THR A 413 -16.77 -17.62 -20.07
C THR A 413 -17.67 -17.86 -18.85
N ALA A 414 -18.73 -17.07 -18.67
CA ALA A 414 -19.68 -17.24 -17.58
C ALA A 414 -20.40 -18.61 -17.66
N ASP A 415 -20.85 -19.01 -18.86
CA ASP A 415 -21.53 -20.30 -19.06
C ASP A 415 -20.61 -21.49 -18.74
N VAL A 416 -19.33 -21.42 -19.20
CA VAL A 416 -18.34 -22.46 -18.90
C VAL A 416 -17.99 -22.47 -17.42
N MET A 417 -17.82 -21.31 -16.79
CA MET A 417 -17.60 -21.17 -15.33
C MET A 417 -18.71 -21.86 -14.55
N VAL A 418 -19.98 -21.52 -14.81
CA VAL A 418 -21.12 -22.12 -14.10
C VAL A 418 -21.17 -23.63 -14.31
N LYS A 419 -20.96 -24.09 -15.55
CA LYS A 419 -20.99 -25.52 -15.87
C LYS A 419 -19.89 -26.32 -15.19
N THR A 420 -18.69 -25.75 -15.03
CA THR A 420 -17.48 -26.48 -14.63
C THR A 420 -17.10 -26.23 -13.17
N LEU A 421 -17.36 -25.02 -12.68
CA LEU A 421 -16.88 -24.55 -11.37
C LEU A 421 -18.01 -24.30 -10.37
N PHE A 422 -19.22 -24.87 -10.62
CA PHE A 422 -20.31 -24.90 -9.65
C PHE A 422 -20.79 -26.34 -9.46
N GLU A 423 -21.01 -26.72 -8.22
CA GLU A 423 -21.59 -27.99 -7.83
C GLU A 423 -22.68 -27.74 -6.76
N ASN A 424 -23.87 -28.29 -6.95
CA ASN A 424 -25.03 -28.02 -6.08
C ASN A 424 -25.29 -26.52 -5.88
N ASP A 425 -25.15 -25.73 -6.94
CA ASP A 425 -25.32 -24.28 -7.00
C ASP A 425 -24.28 -23.46 -6.19
N LEU A 426 -23.23 -24.09 -5.64
CA LEU A 426 -22.15 -23.44 -4.92
C LEU A 426 -20.84 -23.48 -5.72
N PRO A 427 -20.00 -22.43 -5.62
CA PRO A 427 -18.73 -22.35 -6.34
C PRO A 427 -17.70 -23.33 -5.78
N ILE A 428 -16.92 -23.95 -6.66
CA ILE A 428 -15.86 -24.91 -6.35
C ILE A 428 -14.59 -24.59 -7.13
N ALA A 429 -13.44 -24.90 -6.56
CA ALA A 429 -12.15 -24.86 -7.27
C ALA A 429 -11.71 -26.24 -7.73
N ARG A 430 -10.93 -26.30 -8.82
CA ARG A 430 -10.41 -27.55 -9.36
C ARG A 430 -8.90 -27.50 -9.59
N ASP A 431 -8.26 -28.62 -9.39
CA ASP A 431 -6.88 -28.82 -9.80
C ASP A 431 -6.75 -28.81 -11.33
N VAL A 432 -5.77 -28.09 -11.85
CA VAL A 432 -5.59 -27.87 -13.31
C VAL A 432 -5.34 -29.19 -14.04
N VAL A 433 -4.52 -30.09 -13.47
CA VAL A 433 -4.06 -31.31 -14.15
C VAL A 433 -5.10 -32.42 -14.06
N THR A 434 -5.58 -32.67 -12.85
CA THR A 434 -6.50 -33.80 -12.59
C THR A 434 -7.97 -33.46 -12.81
N ARG A 435 -8.30 -32.18 -12.92
CA ARG A 435 -9.67 -31.63 -12.98
C ARG A 435 -10.56 -32.01 -11.77
N LYS A 436 -9.97 -32.59 -10.72
CA LYS A 436 -10.69 -32.95 -9.50
C LYS A 436 -11.02 -31.68 -8.69
N ILE A 437 -12.14 -31.76 -7.99
CA ILE A 437 -12.51 -30.72 -7.01
C ILE A 437 -11.45 -30.69 -5.91
N ILE A 438 -11.03 -29.49 -5.53
CA ILE A 438 -10.15 -29.24 -4.40
C ILE A 438 -11.02 -29.00 -3.17
N PRO A 439 -11.05 -29.93 -2.19
CA PRO A 439 -11.74 -29.70 -0.93
C PRO A 439 -11.11 -28.51 -0.19
N ASN A 440 -11.90 -27.52 0.11
CA ASN A 440 -11.46 -26.34 0.86
C ASN A 440 -12.65 -25.69 1.57
N GLU A 441 -12.40 -24.86 2.57
CA GLU A 441 -13.39 -24.04 3.27
C GLU A 441 -13.02 -22.56 3.19
N SER A 442 -12.28 -22.19 2.12
CA SER A 442 -11.89 -20.82 1.80
C SER A 442 -13.05 -20.04 1.19
N LEU A 443 -13.10 -18.76 1.49
CA LEU A 443 -14.02 -17.79 0.90
C LEU A 443 -13.64 -17.40 -0.55
N LEU A 444 -12.46 -17.77 -1.05
CA LEU A 444 -11.96 -17.36 -2.37
C LEU A 444 -12.93 -17.71 -3.52
N PRO A 445 -13.49 -18.92 -3.63
CA PRO A 445 -14.43 -19.25 -4.70
C PRO A 445 -15.70 -18.38 -4.68
N ASP A 446 -16.16 -17.97 -3.49
CA ASP A 446 -17.36 -17.12 -3.32
C ASP A 446 -17.16 -15.69 -3.82
N MET A 447 -15.91 -15.25 -4.07
CA MET A 447 -15.63 -13.97 -4.74
C MET A 447 -16.21 -13.92 -6.16
N SER A 448 -16.58 -15.07 -6.74
CA SER A 448 -17.29 -15.18 -8.02
C SER A 448 -18.69 -14.52 -8.01
N LEU A 449 -19.25 -14.22 -6.84
CA LEU A 449 -20.47 -13.43 -6.72
C LEU A 449 -20.34 -12.02 -7.34
N LEU A 450 -19.13 -11.52 -7.56
CA LEU A 450 -18.90 -10.25 -8.24
C LEU A 450 -19.50 -10.24 -9.67
N ALA A 451 -19.62 -11.40 -10.30
CA ALA A 451 -20.29 -11.59 -11.59
C ALA A 451 -21.78 -11.96 -11.46
N ALA A 452 -22.49 -11.58 -10.39
CA ALA A 452 -23.88 -11.96 -10.10
C ALA A 452 -24.85 -11.73 -11.29
N ASP A 453 -24.64 -10.70 -12.10
CA ASP A 453 -25.43 -10.40 -13.29
C ASP A 453 -25.34 -11.50 -14.38
N TYR A 454 -24.33 -12.35 -14.33
CA TYR A 454 -24.05 -13.45 -15.25
C TYR A 454 -24.34 -14.83 -14.65
N LEU A 455 -24.61 -14.90 -13.34
CA LEU A 455 -24.89 -16.17 -12.66
C LEU A 455 -26.38 -16.51 -12.68
N PRO A 456 -26.74 -17.81 -12.76
CA PRO A 456 -28.11 -18.25 -12.51
C PRO A 456 -28.59 -17.82 -11.13
N ARG A 457 -29.84 -17.37 -11.03
CA ARG A 457 -30.39 -16.88 -9.76
C ARG A 457 -30.25 -17.89 -8.61
N ARG A 458 -30.43 -19.19 -8.86
CA ARG A 458 -30.24 -20.25 -7.86
C ARG A 458 -28.82 -20.27 -7.27
N CYS A 459 -27.78 -20.02 -8.11
CA CYS A 459 -26.40 -19.94 -7.64
C CYS A 459 -26.20 -18.69 -6.76
N VAL A 460 -26.72 -17.54 -7.20
CA VAL A 460 -26.68 -16.30 -6.41
C VAL A 460 -27.35 -16.50 -5.06
N ASP A 461 -28.54 -17.10 -5.01
CA ASP A 461 -29.28 -17.34 -3.77
C ASP A 461 -28.54 -18.29 -2.82
N ALA A 462 -27.90 -19.35 -3.36
CA ALA A 462 -27.09 -20.28 -2.56
C ALA A 462 -25.86 -19.60 -1.97
N MET A 463 -25.12 -18.80 -2.76
CA MET A 463 -23.97 -18.04 -2.28
C MET A 463 -24.38 -16.98 -1.24
N LEU A 464 -25.50 -16.28 -1.45
CA LEU A 464 -26.00 -15.32 -0.46
C LEU A 464 -26.35 -16.00 0.88
N ALA A 465 -26.88 -17.22 0.85
CA ALA A 465 -27.16 -17.98 2.07
C ALA A 465 -25.87 -18.30 2.84
N VAL A 466 -24.79 -18.67 2.15
CA VAL A 466 -23.46 -18.90 2.75
C VAL A 466 -22.91 -17.60 3.33
N LEU A 467 -22.88 -16.51 2.55
CA LEU A 467 -22.29 -15.24 2.95
C LEU A 467 -23.06 -14.52 4.08
N GLN A 468 -24.33 -14.83 4.26
CA GLN A 468 -25.15 -14.30 5.36
C GLN A 468 -25.14 -15.20 6.61
N SER A 469 -24.52 -16.39 6.52
CA SER A 469 -24.30 -17.26 7.67
C SER A 469 -23.13 -16.77 8.54
N SER A 470 -23.00 -17.36 9.72
CA SER A 470 -21.87 -17.12 10.62
C SER A 470 -20.60 -17.91 10.24
N ASP A 471 -20.60 -18.61 9.10
CA ASP A 471 -19.45 -19.41 8.68
C ASP A 471 -18.23 -18.52 8.40
N PHE A 472 -18.45 -17.41 7.71
CA PHE A 472 -17.41 -16.45 7.36
C PHE A 472 -17.61 -15.07 8.00
N LEU A 473 -18.88 -14.63 8.16
CA LEU A 473 -19.17 -13.28 8.67
C LEU A 473 -18.97 -13.22 10.19
N THR A 474 -18.03 -12.40 10.59
CA THR A 474 -17.69 -12.12 11.99
C THR A 474 -18.08 -10.68 12.36
N PRO A 475 -17.99 -10.28 13.64
CA PRO A 475 -18.20 -8.88 14.04
C PRO A 475 -17.24 -7.87 13.37
N TYR A 476 -16.14 -8.32 12.78
CA TYR A 476 -15.09 -7.49 12.20
C TYR A 476 -14.97 -7.61 10.66
N GLY A 477 -15.76 -8.45 10.03
CA GLY A 477 -15.78 -8.65 8.59
C GLY A 477 -15.79 -10.13 8.20
N TYR A 478 -15.61 -10.39 6.91
CA TYR A 478 -15.51 -11.77 6.41
C TYR A 478 -14.12 -12.35 6.66
N ALA A 479 -14.06 -13.45 7.42
CA ALA A 479 -12.89 -14.30 7.50
C ALA A 479 -12.61 -14.95 6.15
N THR A 480 -11.34 -15.13 5.78
CA THR A 480 -10.94 -15.76 4.50
C THR A 480 -11.03 -17.28 4.49
N GLU A 481 -11.18 -17.88 5.64
CA GLU A 481 -11.47 -19.30 5.87
C GLU A 481 -12.65 -19.40 6.82
N LYS A 482 -13.52 -20.41 6.70
CA LYS A 482 -14.61 -20.61 7.67
C LYS A 482 -14.08 -20.66 9.09
N VAL A 483 -14.71 -19.95 10.00
CA VAL A 483 -14.25 -19.86 11.40
C VAL A 483 -14.20 -21.24 12.10
N ALA A 484 -15.10 -22.15 11.71
CA ALA A 484 -15.13 -23.52 12.24
C ALA A 484 -14.19 -24.50 11.51
N SER A 485 -13.51 -24.06 10.45
CA SER A 485 -12.58 -24.91 9.68
C SER A 485 -11.39 -25.33 10.54
N PRO A 486 -10.92 -26.59 10.44
CA PRO A 486 -9.68 -27.01 11.07
C PRO A 486 -8.43 -26.31 10.49
N ALA A 487 -8.55 -25.66 9.33
CA ALA A 487 -7.49 -24.88 8.70
C ALA A 487 -7.52 -23.39 9.10
N PHE A 488 -8.55 -22.95 9.85
CA PHE A 488 -8.63 -21.57 10.33
C PHE A 488 -7.52 -21.29 11.34
N GLU A 489 -6.81 -20.21 11.07
CA GLU A 489 -5.81 -19.63 11.99
C GLU A 489 -6.05 -18.12 12.08
N GLU A 490 -6.20 -17.58 13.29
CA GLU A 490 -6.49 -16.15 13.51
C GLU A 490 -5.43 -15.25 12.86
N ASN A 491 -4.15 -15.63 12.95
CA ASN A 491 -3.01 -14.97 12.30
C ASN A 491 -2.42 -15.87 11.18
N GLY A 492 -3.29 -16.54 10.44
CA GLY A 492 -2.92 -17.48 9.36
C GLY A 492 -2.79 -16.82 7.98
N TYR A 493 -2.68 -15.49 7.92
CA TYR A 493 -2.61 -14.71 6.68
C TYR A 493 -3.92 -14.87 5.90
N TRP A 494 -3.96 -15.56 4.73
CA TRP A 494 -5.20 -15.81 3.97
C TRP A 494 -5.97 -17.06 4.43
N ARG A 495 -5.75 -17.54 5.65
CA ARG A 495 -6.45 -18.66 6.29
C ARG A 495 -7.18 -18.26 7.56
N GLY A 496 -7.85 -17.09 7.54
CA GLY A 496 -8.69 -16.67 8.67
C GLY A 496 -8.81 -15.16 8.85
N ALA A 497 -7.79 -14.37 8.53
CA ALA A 497 -7.82 -12.92 8.72
C ALA A 497 -8.87 -12.23 7.82
N VAL A 498 -9.32 -11.03 8.24
CA VAL A 498 -10.15 -10.12 7.45
C VAL A 498 -9.27 -9.20 6.63
N TRP A 499 -9.56 -9.10 5.33
CA TRP A 499 -8.77 -8.35 4.37
C TRP A 499 -9.57 -7.26 3.66
N ALA A 500 -8.98 -6.09 3.50
CA ALA A 500 -9.59 -4.95 2.82
C ALA A 500 -10.09 -5.26 1.40
N PRO A 501 -9.29 -5.89 0.51
CA PRO A 501 -9.74 -6.29 -0.82
C PRO A 501 -11.00 -7.14 -0.80
N THR A 502 -11.01 -8.18 0.03
CA THR A 502 -12.15 -9.09 0.20
C THR A 502 -13.40 -8.32 0.60
N MET A 503 -13.29 -7.44 1.59
CA MET A 503 -14.42 -6.67 2.09
C MET A 503 -14.98 -5.70 1.05
N CYS A 504 -14.11 -5.04 0.28
CA CYS A 504 -14.53 -4.10 -0.77
C CYS A 504 -15.21 -4.80 -1.95
N LEU A 505 -14.64 -5.90 -2.41
CA LEU A 505 -15.19 -6.68 -3.53
C LEU A 505 -16.51 -7.36 -3.14
N LEU A 506 -16.58 -7.97 -1.95
CA LEU A 506 -17.84 -8.59 -1.47
C LEU A 506 -18.92 -7.55 -1.18
N TYR A 507 -18.59 -6.38 -0.67
CA TYR A 507 -19.56 -5.29 -0.52
C TYR A 507 -20.26 -5.01 -1.86
N ASP A 508 -19.49 -4.85 -2.94
CA ASP A 508 -20.03 -4.58 -4.26
C ASP A 508 -20.77 -5.78 -4.87
N ALA A 509 -20.25 -6.99 -4.65
CA ALA A 509 -20.92 -8.23 -5.07
C ALA A 509 -22.29 -8.40 -4.42
N LEU A 510 -22.40 -8.15 -3.11
CA LEU A 510 -23.66 -8.18 -2.37
C LEU A 510 -24.65 -7.11 -2.88
N LYS A 511 -24.16 -5.90 -3.18
CA LYS A 511 -24.98 -4.83 -3.80
C LYS A 511 -25.50 -5.26 -5.18
N THR A 512 -24.65 -5.83 -6.02
CA THR A 512 -25.01 -6.32 -7.36
C THR A 512 -26.03 -7.46 -7.27
N ALA A 513 -25.91 -8.34 -6.27
CA ALA A 513 -26.86 -9.43 -6.02
C ALA A 513 -28.20 -8.97 -5.39
N GLY A 514 -28.35 -7.68 -5.07
CA GLY A 514 -29.55 -7.11 -4.44
C GLY A 514 -29.65 -7.34 -2.93
N ALA A 515 -28.53 -7.66 -2.25
CA ALA A 515 -28.46 -7.94 -0.83
C ALA A 515 -27.94 -6.72 -0.03
N ASP A 516 -28.61 -5.55 -0.17
CA ASP A 516 -28.18 -4.27 0.40
C ASP A 516 -27.94 -4.30 1.92
N ALA A 517 -28.82 -4.98 2.65
CA ALA A 517 -28.69 -5.11 4.12
C ALA A 517 -27.43 -5.89 4.52
N ALA A 518 -27.09 -6.97 3.78
CA ALA A 518 -25.88 -7.75 4.02
C ALA A 518 -24.63 -6.95 3.65
N ALA A 519 -24.66 -6.19 2.55
CA ALA A 519 -23.59 -5.29 2.16
C ALA A 519 -23.31 -4.25 3.25
N ARG A 520 -24.36 -3.61 3.79
CA ARG A 520 -24.23 -2.63 4.89
C ARG A 520 -23.64 -3.27 6.15
N THR A 521 -24.12 -4.46 6.54
CA THR A 521 -23.58 -5.22 7.69
C THR A 521 -22.09 -5.50 7.52
N ALA A 522 -21.67 -5.93 6.32
CA ALA A 522 -20.28 -6.18 6.00
C ALA A 522 -19.43 -4.90 6.10
N ALA A 523 -19.90 -3.78 5.54
CA ALA A 523 -19.21 -2.50 5.61
C ALA A 523 -19.03 -2.02 7.06
N GLU A 524 -20.08 -2.11 7.89
CA GLU A 524 -20.02 -1.76 9.31
C GLU A 524 -19.05 -2.65 10.09
N ALA A 525 -19.02 -3.96 9.78
CA ALA A 525 -18.09 -4.91 10.41
C ALA A 525 -16.62 -4.53 10.09
N TYR A 526 -16.32 -4.25 8.85
CA TYR A 526 -14.96 -3.83 8.47
C TYR A 526 -14.57 -2.48 9.07
N CYS A 527 -15.48 -1.52 9.10
CA CYS A 527 -15.22 -0.23 9.77
C CYS A 527 -14.88 -0.41 11.25
N ARG A 528 -15.51 -1.40 11.93
CA ARG A 528 -15.15 -1.75 13.31
C ARG A 528 -13.74 -2.36 13.42
N ALA A 529 -13.33 -3.22 12.47
CA ALA A 529 -11.98 -3.77 12.45
C ALA A 529 -10.94 -2.64 12.38
N VAL A 530 -11.09 -1.70 11.45
CA VAL A 530 -10.17 -0.56 11.32
C VAL A 530 -10.27 0.40 12.51
N GLN A 531 -11.43 0.53 13.14
CA GLN A 531 -11.56 1.29 14.39
C GLN A 531 -10.72 0.69 15.52
N VAL A 532 -10.64 -0.62 15.62
CA VAL A 532 -9.88 -1.36 16.66
C VAL A 532 -8.40 -1.41 16.31
N GLY A 533 -8.05 -1.88 15.10
CA GLY A 533 -6.69 -2.20 14.68
C GLY A 533 -5.97 -1.09 13.90
N GLY A 534 -6.65 0.02 13.55
CA GLY A 534 -6.11 0.99 12.61
C GLY A 534 -6.11 0.45 11.16
N PRO A 535 -5.47 1.15 10.21
CA PRO A 535 -5.40 0.72 8.81
C PRO A 535 -4.29 -0.32 8.59
N ALA A 536 -4.34 -1.44 9.30
CA ALA A 536 -3.38 -2.53 9.17
C ALA A 536 -3.55 -3.31 7.86
N GLU A 537 -2.55 -4.05 7.45
CA GLU A 537 -2.58 -4.89 6.24
C GLU A 537 -3.79 -5.84 6.26
N ASN A 538 -4.02 -6.50 7.38
CA ASN A 538 -5.20 -7.31 7.66
C ASN A 538 -5.57 -7.25 9.15
N HIS A 539 -6.70 -7.83 9.51
CA HIS A 539 -7.22 -7.78 10.87
C HIS A 539 -7.64 -9.19 11.35
N SER A 540 -7.50 -9.43 12.65
CA SER A 540 -8.10 -10.62 13.27
C SER A 540 -9.61 -10.65 13.05
N ALA A 541 -10.11 -11.75 12.54
CA ALA A 541 -11.56 -11.97 12.39
C ALA A 541 -12.27 -12.10 13.74
N LEU A 542 -11.56 -12.46 14.80
CA LEU A 542 -12.12 -12.69 16.13
C LEU A 542 -12.12 -11.45 17.02
N THR A 543 -11.06 -10.61 16.88
CA THR A 543 -10.83 -9.49 17.82
C THR A 543 -10.77 -8.13 17.13
N GLY A 544 -10.62 -8.07 15.81
CA GLY A 544 -10.38 -6.83 15.05
C GLY A 544 -8.98 -6.26 15.22
N ALA A 545 -8.08 -6.95 15.95
CA ALA A 545 -6.72 -6.49 16.16
C ALA A 545 -5.95 -6.42 14.83
N ALA A 546 -5.01 -5.46 14.77
CA ALA A 546 -4.09 -5.32 13.64
C ALA A 546 -3.20 -6.55 13.49
N LEU A 547 -3.03 -7.02 12.27
CA LEU A 547 -2.10 -8.07 11.90
C LEU A 547 -1.17 -7.57 10.78
N CYS A 548 0.03 -8.14 10.70
CA CYS A 548 1.06 -7.78 9.71
C CYS A 548 1.44 -6.30 9.75
N ASP A 549 1.45 -5.58 8.61
CA ASP A 549 1.84 -4.18 8.54
C ASP A 549 0.76 -3.25 9.15
N PRO A 550 1.09 -2.45 10.19
CA PRO A 550 0.09 -1.63 10.88
C PRO A 550 -0.35 -0.36 10.13
N ALA A 551 0.26 -0.04 8.98
CA ALA A 551 -0.01 1.20 8.23
C ALA A 551 -0.09 0.94 6.72
N TYR A 552 -1.15 0.28 6.28
CA TYR A 552 -1.31 -0.20 4.91
C TYR A 552 -2.35 0.60 4.13
N THR A 553 -2.03 0.96 2.89
CA THR A 553 -2.85 1.89 2.09
C THR A 553 -4.16 1.30 1.61
N TRP A 554 -4.24 0.00 1.22
CA TRP A 554 -5.52 -0.56 0.83
C TRP A 554 -6.54 -0.56 1.96
N SER A 555 -6.12 -0.85 3.21
CA SER A 555 -7.02 -0.79 4.37
C SER A 555 -7.49 0.62 4.65
N ALA A 556 -6.58 1.60 4.57
CA ALA A 556 -6.91 3.01 4.70
C ALA A 556 -7.89 3.48 3.60
N SER A 557 -7.73 2.96 2.37
CA SER A 557 -8.55 3.29 1.22
C SER A 557 -9.92 2.65 1.29
N VAL A 558 -10.00 1.35 1.56
CA VAL A 558 -11.26 0.62 1.67
C VAL A 558 -12.07 1.10 2.88
N PHE A 559 -11.41 1.41 4.00
CA PHE A 559 -12.09 2.03 5.14
C PHE A 559 -12.79 3.33 4.75
N ARG A 560 -12.10 4.23 4.01
CA ARG A 560 -12.73 5.45 3.50
C ARG A 560 -13.95 5.14 2.62
N LEU A 561 -13.82 4.21 1.68
CA LEU A 561 -14.88 3.84 0.75
C LEU A 561 -16.10 3.30 1.50
N LEU A 562 -15.91 2.31 2.37
CA LEU A 562 -17.01 1.68 3.11
C LEU A 562 -17.61 2.61 4.18
N LEU A 563 -16.79 3.47 4.80
CA LEU A 563 -17.31 4.49 5.73
C LEU A 563 -18.25 5.47 5.01
N GLN A 564 -17.93 5.90 3.79
CA GLN A 564 -18.82 6.74 2.99
C GLN A 564 -20.17 6.05 2.71
N GLU A 565 -20.15 4.75 2.41
CA GLU A 565 -21.36 3.97 2.11
C GLU A 565 -22.29 3.80 3.35
N ILE A 566 -21.72 3.67 4.55
CA ILE A 566 -22.53 3.55 5.77
C ILE A 566 -23.05 4.90 6.30
N LEU A 567 -22.48 6.02 5.83
CA LEU A 567 -22.89 7.37 6.20
C LEU A 567 -24.01 7.93 5.30
N GLN A 568 -24.24 7.31 4.15
CA GLN A 568 -25.37 7.59 3.25
C GLN A 568 -26.63 6.85 3.73
#